data_d0b1ca91a99be7ebf828468163baab46
#
_entry.id   d0b1ca91a99be7ebf828468163baab46
#
_cell.length_a   1.000
_cell.length_b   1.000
_cell.length_c   1.000
_cell.angle_alpha   90.00
_cell.angle_beta   90.00
_cell.angle_gamma   90.00
#
_symmetry.space_group_name_H-M   'P 1'
#
loop_
_entity.id
_entity.type
_entity.pdbx_description
1 polymer ?
#
loop_
_entity_poly.entity_id
_entity_poly.type
_entity_poly.pdbx_seq_one_letter_code
_entity_poly.pdbx_strand_id
1 'polypeptide(L)' 'MEESPIYQEILEKGAKKGKLQILTRQLSRRFGTISSQLQQQLQALSINQLDDLSDALFDFSEISDLAVWLQNQQ' A
#
# COMPACT_ATOMS: atom_id res chain seq x y z
N MET A 1 -34.24 2.28 -0.12
CA MET A 1 -33.42 1.55 0.66
C MET A 1 -31.95 1.83 0.52
N GLU A 2 -31.29 2.07 1.57
CA GLU A 2 -29.89 2.40 1.46
C GLU A 2 -29.04 1.14 1.46
N GLU A 3 -27.80 1.32 1.08
CA GLU A 3 -26.88 0.23 0.97
C GLU A 3 -26.43 -0.27 2.32
N SER A 4 -26.10 -1.54 2.39
CA SER A 4 -25.57 -2.14 3.59
C SER A 4 -24.17 -1.63 3.87
N PRO A 5 -23.88 -1.14 5.09
CA PRO A 5 -22.50 -0.75 5.43
C PRO A 5 -21.52 -1.91 5.31
N ILE A 6 -21.98 -3.13 5.59
CA ILE A 6 -21.12 -4.30 5.48
C ILE A 6 -20.69 -4.52 4.04
N TYR A 7 -21.61 -4.29 3.09
CA TYR A 7 -21.28 -4.45 1.67
C TYR A 7 -20.18 -3.47 1.25
N GLN A 8 -20.29 -2.22 1.69
CA GLN A 8 -19.28 -1.22 1.34
C GLN A 8 -17.94 -1.56 1.97
N GLU A 9 -17.93 -2.07 3.20
CA GLU A 9 -16.69 -2.48 3.82
C GLU A 9 -16.00 -3.59 3.05
N ILE A 10 -16.77 -4.55 2.55
CA ILE A 10 -16.21 -5.64 1.76
C ILE A 10 -15.59 -5.11 0.48
N LEU A 11 -16.24 -4.17 -0.19
CA LEU A 11 -15.72 -3.58 -1.41
C LEU A 11 -14.44 -2.80 -1.15
N GLU A 12 -14.41 -2.04 -0.06
CA GLU A 12 -13.23 -1.27 0.29
C GLU A 12 -12.05 -2.16 0.63
N LYS A 13 -12.29 -3.24 1.36
CA LYS A 13 -11.23 -4.17 1.69
C LYS A 13 -10.69 -4.86 0.45
N GLY A 14 -11.58 -5.22 -0.48
CA GLY A 14 -11.16 -5.84 -1.72
C GLY A 14 -10.33 -4.90 -2.56
N ALA A 15 -10.74 -3.63 -2.66
CA ALA A 15 -10.01 -2.64 -3.43
C ALA A 15 -8.63 -2.39 -2.80
N LYS A 16 -8.58 -2.29 -1.48
CA LYS A 16 -7.32 -2.08 -0.78
C LYS A 16 -6.37 -3.25 -1.00
N LYS A 17 -6.90 -4.46 -0.89
CA LYS A 17 -6.07 -5.66 -1.06
C LYS A 17 -5.50 -5.73 -2.47
N GLY A 18 -6.32 -5.43 -3.48
CA GLY A 18 -5.86 -5.45 -4.86
C GLY A 18 -4.77 -4.43 -5.10
N LYS A 19 -4.99 -3.21 -4.60
CA LYS A 19 -4.01 -2.15 -4.75
C LYS A 19 -2.71 -2.50 -4.04
N LEU A 20 -2.81 -3.08 -2.86
CA LEU A 20 -1.64 -3.49 -2.09
C LEU A 20 -0.84 -4.57 -2.81
N GLN A 21 -1.52 -5.53 -3.44
CA GLN A 21 -0.85 -6.58 -4.19
C GLN A 21 -0.07 -6.01 -5.36
N ILE A 22 -0.67 -5.07 -6.08
CA ILE A 22 -0.01 -4.44 -7.22
C ILE A 22 1.23 -3.68 -6.76
N LEU A 23 1.09 -2.88 -5.70
CA LEU A 23 2.21 -2.11 -5.19
C LEU A 23 3.33 -3.00 -4.67
N THR A 24 2.98 -4.06 -3.95
CA THR A 24 3.98 -5.00 -3.45
C THR A 24 4.75 -5.63 -4.60
N ARG A 25 4.04 -6.00 -5.67
CA ARG A 25 4.70 -6.57 -6.83
C ARG A 25 5.65 -5.58 -7.48
N GLN A 26 5.22 -4.33 -7.65
CA GLN A 26 6.07 -3.32 -8.26
C GLN A 26 7.30 -3.05 -7.41
N LEU A 27 7.13 -2.98 -6.10
CA LEU A 27 8.24 -2.76 -5.19
C LEU A 27 9.21 -3.94 -5.24
N SER A 28 8.70 -5.16 -5.28
CA SER A 28 9.55 -6.34 -5.36
C SER A 28 10.37 -6.37 -6.65
N ARG A 29 9.78 -5.93 -7.74
CA ARG A 29 10.48 -5.90 -9.02
C ARG A 29 11.57 -4.86 -9.05
N ARG A 30 11.36 -3.73 -8.41
CA ARG A 30 12.34 -2.65 -8.41
C ARG A 30 13.43 -2.84 -7.38
N PHE A 31 13.08 -3.33 -6.20
CA PHE A 31 13.99 -3.34 -5.05
C PHE A 31 14.28 -4.73 -4.53
N GLY A 32 13.67 -5.76 -5.10
CA GLY A 32 13.86 -7.12 -4.62
C GLY A 32 12.88 -7.47 -3.52
N THR A 33 13.24 -8.48 -2.74
CA THR A 33 12.35 -9.00 -1.71
C THR A 33 12.04 -7.95 -0.66
N ILE A 34 10.75 -7.78 -0.39
CA ILE A 34 10.28 -6.85 0.65
C ILE A 34 10.27 -7.58 1.99
N SER A 35 10.86 -6.99 3.02
CA SER A 35 10.88 -7.59 4.34
C SER A 35 9.46 -7.70 4.90
N SER A 36 9.25 -8.66 5.78
CA SER A 36 7.94 -8.83 6.39
C SER A 36 7.55 -7.61 7.22
N GLN A 37 8.51 -6.94 7.81
CA GLN A 37 8.25 -5.72 8.57
C GLN A 37 7.68 -4.63 7.67
N LEU A 38 8.29 -4.42 6.50
CA LEU A 38 7.79 -3.43 5.56
C LEU A 38 6.43 -3.83 5.02
N GLN A 39 6.21 -5.12 4.77
CA GLN A 39 4.90 -5.57 4.31
C GLN A 39 3.81 -5.31 5.33
N GLN A 40 4.11 -5.51 6.61
CA GLN A 40 3.15 -5.20 7.65
C GLN A 40 2.80 -3.72 7.67
N GLN A 41 3.80 -2.86 7.49
CA GLN A 41 3.56 -1.42 7.44
C GLN A 41 2.70 -1.05 6.23
N LEU A 42 2.95 -1.68 5.10
CA LEU A 42 2.15 -1.45 3.90
C LEU A 42 0.70 -1.86 4.12
N GLN A 43 0.48 -2.99 4.78
CA GLN A 43 -0.87 -3.47 5.04
C GLN A 43 -1.64 -2.55 5.98
N ALA A 44 -0.95 -1.82 6.82
CA ALA A 44 -1.57 -0.89 7.76
C ALA A 44 -2.01 0.41 7.11
N LEU A 45 -1.59 0.68 5.88
CA LEU A 45 -1.93 1.93 5.19
C LEU A 45 -3.40 1.92 4.76
N SER A 46 -3.99 3.12 4.75
CA SER A 46 -5.33 3.29 4.19
C SER A 46 -5.24 3.27 2.67
N ILE A 47 -6.42 3.15 2.02
CA ILE A 47 -6.45 3.14 0.57
C ILE A 47 -5.94 4.46 -0.01
N ASN A 48 -6.23 5.58 0.67
CA ASN A 48 -5.72 6.88 0.24
C ASN A 48 -4.20 6.94 0.34
N GLN A 49 -3.65 6.36 1.40
CA GLN A 49 -2.20 6.33 1.55
C GLN A 49 -1.55 5.43 0.51
N LEU A 50 -2.22 4.36 0.12
CA LEU A 50 -1.72 3.49 -0.95
C LEU A 50 -1.73 4.24 -2.28
N ASP A 51 -2.74 5.07 -2.53
CA ASP A 51 -2.74 5.91 -3.72
C ASP A 51 -1.57 6.87 -3.73
N ASP A 52 -1.30 7.50 -2.59
CA ASP A 52 -0.14 8.39 -2.47
C ASP A 52 1.15 7.65 -2.70
N LEU A 53 1.24 6.43 -2.20
CA LEU A 53 2.44 5.61 -2.38
C LEU A 53 2.65 5.28 -3.86
N SER A 54 1.58 5.01 -4.59
CA SER A 54 1.72 4.68 -6.00
C SER A 54 2.33 5.84 -6.79
N ASP A 55 2.07 7.07 -6.37
CA ASP A 55 2.71 8.23 -6.98
C ASP A 55 4.14 8.41 -6.49
N ALA A 56 4.35 8.26 -5.19
CA ALA A 56 5.68 8.45 -4.60
C ALA A 56 6.67 7.40 -5.07
N LEU A 57 6.17 6.23 -5.44
CA LEU A 57 7.00 5.13 -5.88
C LEU A 57 7.94 5.51 -7.02
N PHE A 58 7.47 6.38 -7.91
CA PHE A 58 8.28 6.80 -9.05
C PHE A 58 9.53 7.57 -8.64
N ASP A 59 9.50 8.18 -7.46
CA ASP A 59 10.62 8.98 -6.97
C ASP A 59 11.59 8.17 -6.13
N PHE A 60 11.27 6.92 -5.82
CA PHE A 60 12.12 6.07 -5.00
C PHE A 60 13.30 5.56 -5.82
N SER A 61 14.50 5.68 -5.26
CA SER A 61 15.70 5.12 -5.89
C SER A 61 16.11 3.81 -5.25
N GLU A 62 15.82 3.63 -3.97
CA GLU A 62 16.20 2.42 -3.23
C GLU A 62 15.16 2.13 -2.18
N ILE A 63 15.25 0.94 -1.60
CA ILE A 63 14.24 0.48 -0.65
C ILE A 63 14.19 1.34 0.61
N SER A 64 15.29 1.98 0.97
CA SER A 64 15.31 2.87 2.13
C SER A 64 14.39 4.07 1.93
N ASP A 65 14.18 4.49 0.69
CA ASP A 65 13.24 5.58 0.41
C ASP A 65 11.83 5.20 0.81
N LEU A 66 11.45 3.94 0.61
CA LEU A 66 10.15 3.45 1.05
C LEU A 66 10.04 3.49 2.56
N ALA A 67 11.10 3.06 3.25
CA ALA A 67 11.07 3.07 4.71
C ALA A 67 10.89 4.48 5.26
N VAL A 68 11.59 5.45 4.68
CA VAL A 68 11.45 6.85 5.09
C VAL A 68 10.03 7.35 4.82
N TRP A 69 9.50 7.03 3.65
CA TRP A 69 8.15 7.45 3.30
C TRP A 69 7.12 6.89 4.29
N LEU A 70 7.28 5.63 4.66
CA LEU A 70 6.36 5.00 5.60
C LEU A 70 6.43 5.65 6.98
N GLN A 71 7.62 6.03 7.42
CA GLN A 71 7.76 6.72 8.70
C GLN A 71 7.01 8.05 8.71
N ASN A 72 6.98 8.73 7.58
CA ASN A 72 6.31 10.02 7.47
C ASN A 72 4.79 9.90 7.44
N GLN A 73 4.26 8.69 7.31
CA GLN A 73 2.82 8.47 7.30
C GLN A 73 2.24 8.25 8.70
N GLN A 74 3.07 8.16 9.71
CA GLN A 74 2.62 7.91 11.08
C GLN A 74 2.47 9.18 11.89
#